data_346100144bdbd27137c021899a538b6e
#
_entry.id   346100144bdbd27137c021899a538b6e
#
_cell.length_a   1.000
_cell.length_b   1.000
_cell.length_c   1.000
_cell.angle_alpha   90.00
_cell.angle_beta   90.00
_cell.angle_gamma   90.00
#
_symmetry.space_group_name_H-M   'P 1'
#
loop_
_entity.id
_entity.type
_entity.pdbx_description
1 polymer ?
#
loop_
_entity_poly.entity_id
_entity_poly.type
_entity_poly.pdbx_seq_one_letter_code
_entity_poly.pdbx_strand_id
1 'polypeptide(L)'
;MDYKRISQMNKLLVLGAGIVLLSSTVAFAQEMKRDPRYPAHWWTPISDPKKPDWEIMPQEAGPGEVILSKRHELGLLSNFAPTPFVFHGQRYASLEGFWQMMKYPEGPDDPRAKFAGLEWKYTRDQVAQMVAFEANAAGALASKNLEKMGITWVSFEGRRFEYKPATPGEHYKLIVAATWEKVKQNPEVKKVLLSTGDLILKPDHHQEPNAPAAWKYYEILMQIRSELQKPATKVSEARP
;
A
#
# COMPACT_ATOMS: atom_id res chain seq x y z
N MET A 1 -45.85 3.86 48.59
CA MET A 1 -46.88 2.87 48.93
C MET A 1 -46.31 1.50 48.66
N ASP A 2 -46.13 0.87 49.77
CA ASP A 2 -45.74 -0.53 49.94
C ASP A 2 -46.66 -1.50 49.20
N TYR A 3 -46.10 -2.60 48.71
CA TYR A 3 -46.63 -3.91 49.15
C TYR A 3 -45.57 -5.00 49.01
N LYS A 4 -45.11 -5.44 50.17
CA LYS A 4 -44.40 -6.71 50.48
C LYS A 4 -45.36 -7.89 50.51
N ARG A 5 -44.83 -9.05 50.27
CA ARG A 5 -44.97 -10.34 51.01
C ARG A 5 -45.36 -11.53 50.16
N ILE A 6 -44.46 -12.49 50.16
CA ILE A 6 -44.40 -13.80 50.84
C ILE A 6 -45.10 -14.92 50.04
N SER A 7 -44.37 -15.97 49.72
CA SER A 7 -44.49 -17.28 50.34
C SER A 7 -43.43 -18.27 49.83
N GLN A 8 -42.90 -18.97 50.80
CA GLN A 8 -41.90 -19.99 50.77
C GLN A 8 -42.42 -21.33 50.26
N MET A 9 -41.38 -22.23 50.05
CA MET A 9 -41.35 -23.70 50.14
C MET A 9 -41.74 -24.49 48.89
N ASN A 10 -40.81 -25.20 48.26
CA ASN A 10 -40.49 -26.55 48.66
C ASN A 10 -39.20 -27.04 47.98
N LYS A 11 -38.37 -27.69 48.78
CA LYS A 11 -37.16 -28.41 48.40
C LYS A 11 -37.54 -29.68 47.64
N LEU A 12 -36.87 -29.94 46.52
CA LEU A 12 -36.57 -31.30 46.09
C LEU A 12 -35.16 -31.32 45.48
N LEU A 13 -34.27 -32.02 46.18
CA LEU A 13 -32.95 -32.40 45.74
C LEU A 13 -33.11 -33.44 44.63
N VAL A 14 -32.61 -33.13 43.43
CA VAL A 14 -32.25 -34.16 42.45
C VAL A 14 -30.77 -33.94 42.08
N LEU A 15 -29.94 -34.86 42.61
CA LEU A 15 -28.57 -35.03 42.17
C LEU A 15 -28.61 -35.58 40.73
N GLY A 16 -28.37 -34.69 39.77
CA GLY A 16 -28.07 -35.05 38.39
C GLY A 16 -26.60 -34.79 38.13
N ALA A 17 -25.79 -35.84 38.06
CA ALA A 17 -24.40 -35.74 37.61
C ALA A 17 -24.38 -35.34 36.12
N GLY A 18 -24.30 -34.05 35.88
CA GLY A 18 -24.09 -33.51 34.55
C GLY A 18 -22.62 -33.66 34.18
N ILE A 19 -22.32 -34.65 33.33
CA ILE A 19 -21.04 -34.74 32.64
C ILE A 19 -20.95 -33.50 31.73
N VAL A 20 -20.14 -32.51 32.14
CA VAL A 20 -19.73 -31.39 31.26
C VAL A 20 -18.73 -31.96 30.28
N LEU A 21 -19.21 -32.40 29.13
CA LEU A 21 -18.38 -32.59 27.95
C LEU A 21 -17.86 -31.22 27.52
N LEU A 22 -16.66 -30.87 27.99
CA LEU A 22 -15.83 -29.85 27.42
C LEU A 22 -15.47 -30.32 26.00
N SER A 23 -16.32 -29.99 25.02
CA SER A 23 -15.95 -30.03 23.64
C SER A 23 -14.92 -28.93 23.42
N SER A 24 -13.65 -29.26 23.63
CA SER A 24 -12.53 -28.51 23.09
C SER A 24 -12.62 -28.60 21.57
N THR A 25 -13.32 -27.64 20.95
CA THR A 25 -13.18 -27.35 19.55
C THR A 25 -11.77 -26.80 19.35
N VAL A 26 -10.80 -27.71 19.21
CA VAL A 26 -9.53 -27.38 18.58
C VAL A 26 -9.91 -27.01 17.14
N ALA A 27 -10.06 -25.74 16.90
CA ALA A 27 -10.06 -25.21 15.55
C ALA A 27 -8.68 -25.56 14.98
N PHE A 28 -8.59 -26.67 14.27
CA PHE A 28 -7.51 -26.92 13.33
C PHE A 28 -7.61 -25.78 12.33
N ALA A 29 -6.81 -24.74 12.51
CA ALA A 29 -6.49 -23.81 11.43
C ALA A 29 -5.92 -24.71 10.35
N GLN A 30 -6.74 -24.97 9.34
CA GLN A 30 -6.36 -25.76 8.17
C GLN A 30 -5.19 -25.00 7.57
N GLU A 31 -3.98 -25.55 7.73
CA GLU A 31 -2.77 -24.92 7.19
C GLU A 31 -2.99 -24.75 5.70
N MET A 32 -3.19 -23.51 5.27
CA MET A 32 -3.49 -23.21 3.88
C MET A 32 -2.30 -23.68 3.05
N LYS A 33 -2.50 -24.71 2.24
CA LYS A 33 -1.47 -25.25 1.36
C LYS A 33 -1.04 -24.16 0.38
N ARG A 34 0.11 -23.58 0.62
CA ARG A 34 0.71 -22.57 -0.28
C ARG A 34 1.23 -23.25 -1.53
N ASP A 35 1.19 -22.54 -2.65
CA ASP A 35 1.67 -23.06 -3.92
C ASP A 35 3.20 -23.23 -3.87
N PRO A 36 3.73 -24.45 -4.07
CA PRO A 36 5.16 -24.75 -3.97
C PRO A 36 6.02 -24.08 -5.07
N ARG A 37 5.39 -23.47 -6.07
CA ARG A 37 6.10 -22.67 -7.09
C ARG A 37 6.72 -21.40 -6.53
N TYR A 38 6.25 -20.95 -5.36
CA TYR A 38 6.67 -19.70 -4.75
C TYR A 38 7.48 -19.91 -3.47
N PRO A 39 8.36 -18.98 -3.10
CA PRO A 39 9.17 -19.08 -1.88
C PRO A 39 8.30 -19.14 -0.62
N ALA A 40 8.42 -20.21 0.15
CA ALA A 40 7.61 -20.42 1.37
C ALA A 40 7.75 -19.28 2.39
N HIS A 41 8.93 -18.61 2.43
CA HIS A 41 9.19 -17.52 3.39
C HIS A 41 8.30 -16.29 3.17
N TRP A 42 7.66 -16.14 2.00
CA TRP A 42 6.69 -15.06 1.78
C TRP A 42 5.45 -15.13 2.66
N TRP A 43 5.21 -16.26 3.28
CA TRP A 43 4.08 -16.49 4.20
C TRP A 43 4.50 -16.96 5.58
N THR A 44 5.82 -17.04 5.84
CA THR A 44 6.32 -17.47 7.14
C THR A 44 5.84 -16.50 8.22
N PRO A 45 5.20 -17.03 9.30
CA PRO A 45 4.76 -16.21 10.39
C PRO A 45 5.89 -15.43 11.04
N ILE A 46 5.70 -14.13 11.15
CA ILE A 46 6.60 -13.23 11.85
C ILE A 46 5.89 -12.78 13.13
N SER A 47 6.51 -13.04 14.27
CA SER A 47 6.06 -12.54 15.57
C SER A 47 6.85 -11.28 15.91
N ASP A 48 6.18 -10.15 15.95
CA ASP A 48 6.78 -8.87 16.34
C ASP A 48 5.84 -8.16 17.30
N PRO A 49 6.12 -8.16 18.61
CA PRO A 49 5.28 -7.49 19.61
C PRO A 49 5.27 -5.97 19.46
N LYS A 50 6.16 -5.42 18.64
CA LYS A 50 6.25 -3.98 18.36
C LYS A 50 5.70 -3.62 16.98
N LYS A 51 5.03 -4.56 16.29
CA LYS A 51 4.46 -4.26 14.99
C LYS A 51 3.46 -3.10 15.12
N PRO A 52 3.48 -2.14 14.18
CA PRO A 52 2.47 -1.11 14.14
C PRO A 52 1.07 -1.69 13.84
N ASP A 53 0.02 -1.09 14.41
CA ASP A 53 -1.36 -1.56 14.23
C ASP A 53 -1.82 -1.52 12.77
N TRP A 54 -1.21 -0.63 11.95
CA TRP A 54 -1.52 -0.51 10.53
C TRP A 54 -0.90 -1.61 9.66
N GLU A 55 0.09 -2.36 10.17
CA GLU A 55 0.83 -3.34 9.36
C GLU A 55 0.07 -4.67 9.25
N ILE A 56 -0.09 -5.15 8.03
CA ILE A 56 -0.59 -6.47 7.69
C ILE A 56 0.61 -7.41 7.53
N MET A 57 0.62 -8.50 8.27
CA MET A 57 1.76 -9.43 8.31
C MET A 57 1.72 -10.43 7.16
N PRO A 58 2.87 -10.99 6.73
CA PRO A 58 2.95 -11.98 5.65
C PRO A 58 2.00 -13.17 5.78
N GLN A 59 1.83 -13.68 6.98
CA GLN A 59 0.94 -14.81 7.27
C GLN A 59 -0.55 -14.52 7.14
N GLU A 60 -0.95 -13.24 7.06
CA GLU A 60 -2.34 -12.80 6.93
C GLU A 60 -2.84 -12.85 5.46
N ALA A 61 -1.96 -13.19 4.51
CA ALA A 61 -2.34 -13.39 3.11
C ALA A 61 -3.34 -14.52 2.94
N GLY A 62 -4.39 -14.27 2.16
CA GLY A 62 -5.39 -15.27 1.78
C GLY A 62 -4.88 -16.31 0.76
N PRO A 63 -5.73 -17.24 0.32
CA PRO A 63 -5.39 -18.19 -0.74
C PRO A 63 -5.04 -17.46 -2.05
N GLY A 64 -3.90 -17.81 -2.67
CA GLY A 64 -3.44 -17.18 -3.90
C GLY A 64 -2.96 -15.75 -3.76
N GLU A 65 -2.85 -15.23 -2.54
CA GLU A 65 -2.40 -13.88 -2.23
C GLU A 65 -1.00 -13.86 -1.63
N VAL A 66 -0.33 -12.71 -1.78
CA VAL A 66 0.91 -12.41 -1.07
C VAL A 66 0.92 -10.95 -0.61
N ILE A 67 1.36 -10.72 0.63
CA ILE A 67 1.52 -9.39 1.19
C ILE A 67 2.85 -8.80 0.73
N LEU A 68 2.84 -7.57 0.21
CA LEU A 68 4.04 -6.84 -0.20
C LEU A 68 4.79 -6.31 1.04
N SER A 69 5.12 -7.24 1.93
CA SER A 69 5.76 -6.94 3.20
C SER A 69 7.15 -6.34 3.03
N LYS A 70 7.43 -5.28 3.77
CA LYS A 70 8.75 -4.66 3.85
C LYS A 70 9.76 -5.48 4.67
N ARG A 71 9.32 -6.62 5.23
CA ARG A 71 10.15 -7.50 6.07
C ARG A 71 10.97 -8.51 5.27
N HIS A 72 10.79 -8.54 3.95
CA HIS A 72 11.54 -9.37 2.99
C HIS A 72 11.56 -8.69 1.61
N GLU A 73 12.08 -9.39 0.59
CA GLU A 73 12.33 -8.82 -0.75
C GLU A 73 11.10 -8.25 -1.46
N LEU A 74 9.88 -8.69 -1.13
CA LEU A 74 8.68 -8.09 -1.71
C LEU A 74 8.52 -6.61 -1.33
N GLY A 75 9.20 -6.17 -0.27
CA GLY A 75 9.28 -4.77 0.09
C GLY A 75 9.90 -3.87 -0.99
N LEU A 76 10.73 -4.41 -1.91
CA LEU A 76 11.24 -3.68 -3.07
C LEU A 76 10.12 -3.17 -3.99
N LEU A 77 8.95 -3.82 -3.96
CA LEU A 77 7.79 -3.42 -4.73
C LEU A 77 7.04 -2.23 -4.12
N SER A 78 7.26 -1.93 -2.84
CA SER A 78 6.67 -0.77 -2.17
C SER A 78 7.12 0.55 -2.79
N ASN A 79 6.26 1.56 -2.75
CA ASN A 79 6.64 2.93 -3.10
C ASN A 79 7.77 3.48 -2.20
N PHE A 80 7.87 2.96 -0.97
CA PHE A 80 8.84 3.35 0.05
C PHE A 80 10.27 2.87 -0.25
N ALA A 81 10.41 1.82 -1.07
CA ALA A 81 11.71 1.22 -1.35
C ALA A 81 12.70 2.24 -1.98
N PRO A 82 13.96 2.24 -1.55
CA PRO A 82 15.01 3.09 -2.13
C PRO A 82 15.45 2.52 -3.49
N THR A 83 14.56 2.58 -4.46
CA THR A 83 14.72 2.10 -5.83
C THR A 83 14.72 3.29 -6.77
N PRO A 84 15.87 3.96 -6.95
CA PRO A 84 15.95 5.20 -7.72
C PRO A 84 15.66 4.97 -9.19
N PHE A 85 15.06 5.99 -9.81
CA PHE A 85 14.79 5.99 -11.24
C PHE A 85 14.86 7.41 -11.81
N VAL A 86 15.06 7.52 -13.11
CA VAL A 86 14.99 8.78 -13.86
C VAL A 86 13.66 8.82 -14.59
N PHE A 87 12.97 9.93 -14.45
CA PHE A 87 11.70 10.18 -15.13
C PHE A 87 11.65 11.62 -15.60
N HIS A 88 11.34 11.84 -16.87
CA HIS A 88 11.39 13.18 -17.52
C HIS A 88 12.72 13.91 -17.27
N GLY A 89 13.85 13.19 -17.31
CA GLY A 89 15.18 13.77 -17.15
C GLY A 89 15.60 14.05 -15.69
N GLN A 90 14.73 13.92 -14.72
CA GLN A 90 15.02 14.12 -13.31
C GLN A 90 15.14 12.76 -12.58
N ARG A 91 16.12 12.64 -11.64
CA ARG A 91 16.29 11.48 -10.78
C ARG A 91 15.45 11.62 -9.52
N TYR A 92 14.78 10.53 -9.15
CA TYR A 92 14.01 10.35 -7.92
C TYR A 92 14.60 9.21 -7.11
N ALA A 93 14.70 9.36 -5.79
CA ALA A 93 15.27 8.32 -4.93
C ALA A 93 14.29 7.16 -4.64
N SER A 94 12.99 7.44 -4.72
CA SER A 94 11.91 6.47 -4.54
C SER A 94 10.64 6.92 -5.24
N LEU A 95 9.71 6.01 -5.45
CA LEU A 95 8.38 6.39 -5.97
C LEU A 95 7.60 7.22 -4.93
N GLU A 96 7.83 6.99 -3.65
CA GLU A 96 7.24 7.81 -2.58
C GLU A 96 7.74 9.25 -2.64
N GLY A 97 9.05 9.46 -2.80
CA GLY A 97 9.63 10.79 -2.97
C GLY A 97 9.05 11.52 -4.18
N PHE A 98 8.94 10.84 -5.32
CA PHE A 98 8.27 11.35 -6.52
C PHE A 98 6.81 11.75 -6.24
N TRP A 99 6.09 10.90 -5.55
CA TRP A 99 4.69 11.15 -5.21
C TRP A 99 4.52 12.38 -4.31
N GLN A 100 5.29 12.41 -3.23
CA GLN A 100 5.13 13.45 -2.20
C GLN A 100 5.62 14.81 -2.66
N MET A 101 6.66 14.88 -3.52
CA MET A 101 7.17 16.14 -4.02
C MET A 101 6.13 16.91 -4.85
N MET A 102 5.17 16.24 -5.50
CA MET A 102 4.13 16.91 -6.29
C MET A 102 3.21 17.82 -5.46
N LYS A 103 3.17 17.63 -4.14
CA LYS A 103 2.43 18.50 -3.21
C LYS A 103 3.15 19.81 -2.93
N TYR A 104 4.45 19.88 -3.18
CA TYR A 104 5.30 21.04 -2.94
C TYR A 104 5.28 22.01 -4.12
N PRO A 105 5.50 23.32 -3.89
CA PRO A 105 5.61 24.30 -4.95
C PRO A 105 6.65 23.94 -5.99
N GLU A 106 6.38 24.22 -7.28
CA GLU A 106 7.33 23.98 -8.36
C GLU A 106 8.40 25.08 -8.48
N GLY A 107 8.15 26.23 -7.88
CA GLY A 107 9.07 27.36 -7.88
C GLY A 107 8.48 28.58 -7.17
N PRO A 108 9.18 29.71 -7.16
CA PRO A 108 8.76 30.91 -6.42
C PRO A 108 7.46 31.51 -6.97
N ASP A 109 7.13 31.24 -8.22
CA ASP A 109 5.91 31.74 -8.87
C ASP A 109 4.70 30.83 -8.67
N ASP A 110 4.89 29.65 -8.10
CA ASP A 110 3.80 28.76 -7.73
C ASP A 110 2.90 29.43 -6.68
N PRO A 111 1.56 29.44 -6.85
CA PRO A 111 0.66 30.05 -5.88
C PRO A 111 0.78 29.44 -4.48
N ARG A 112 1.23 28.20 -4.36
CA ARG A 112 1.50 27.56 -3.08
C ARG A 112 2.69 28.18 -2.35
N ALA A 113 3.71 28.62 -3.10
CA ALA A 113 4.87 29.31 -2.53
C ALA A 113 4.54 30.72 -2.04
N LYS A 114 3.57 31.38 -2.72
CA LYS A 114 3.17 32.77 -2.43
C LYS A 114 2.11 32.90 -1.35
N PHE A 115 1.60 31.80 -0.79
CA PHE A 115 0.53 31.83 0.19
C PHE A 115 1.05 32.35 1.54
N ALA A 116 0.50 33.44 2.00
CA ALA A 116 0.95 34.11 3.23
C ALA A 116 0.69 33.25 4.48
N GLY A 117 1.66 33.24 5.41
CA GLY A 117 1.51 32.56 6.70
C GLY A 117 1.72 31.05 6.66
N LEU A 118 2.21 30.49 5.54
CA LEU A 118 2.64 29.11 5.46
C LEU A 118 4.14 28.99 5.21
N GLU A 119 4.74 28.02 5.88
CA GLU A 119 6.15 27.67 5.69
C GLU A 119 6.26 26.27 5.06
N TRP A 120 7.16 26.14 4.08
CA TRP A 120 7.52 24.88 3.44
C TRP A 120 8.85 24.41 4.03
N LYS A 121 8.78 23.41 4.92
CA LYS A 121 9.98 22.87 5.59
C LYS A 121 11.01 22.31 4.62
N TYR A 122 10.57 21.83 3.49
CA TYR A 122 11.42 21.23 2.44
C TYR A 122 11.13 21.88 1.10
N THR A 123 12.11 21.85 0.21
CA THR A 123 11.90 22.13 -1.20
C THR A 123 11.36 20.89 -1.92
N ARG A 124 10.75 21.08 -3.08
CA ARG A 124 10.30 20.00 -3.95
C ARG A 124 11.43 19.03 -4.30
N ASP A 125 12.61 19.53 -4.62
CA ASP A 125 13.79 18.72 -4.98
C ASP A 125 14.33 17.92 -3.81
N GLN A 126 14.31 18.48 -2.60
CA GLN A 126 14.67 17.73 -1.40
C GLN A 126 13.75 16.53 -1.21
N VAL A 127 12.43 16.72 -1.35
CA VAL A 127 11.45 15.62 -1.19
C VAL A 127 11.59 14.58 -2.30
N ALA A 128 11.92 14.97 -3.51
CA ALA A 128 12.20 14.06 -4.62
C ALA A 128 13.36 13.08 -4.33
N GLN A 129 14.27 13.45 -3.44
CA GLN A 129 15.41 12.61 -3.02
C GLN A 129 15.17 11.87 -1.70
N MET A 130 13.98 11.92 -1.12
CA MET A 130 13.61 11.19 0.09
C MET A 130 13.09 9.79 -0.22
N VAL A 131 13.15 8.92 0.77
CA VAL A 131 12.66 7.54 0.71
C VAL A 131 11.79 7.21 1.93
N ALA A 132 11.00 6.18 1.84
CA ALA A 132 10.26 5.57 2.96
C ALA A 132 9.49 6.60 3.82
N PHE A 133 9.59 6.45 5.14
CA PHE A 133 8.87 7.30 6.10
C PHE A 133 9.31 8.76 6.08
N GLU A 134 10.52 9.08 5.66
CA GLU A 134 10.96 10.45 5.51
C GLU A 134 10.15 11.17 4.42
N ALA A 135 10.02 10.57 3.23
CA ALA A 135 9.20 11.09 2.15
C ALA A 135 7.73 11.20 2.56
N ASN A 136 7.20 10.17 3.23
CA ASN A 136 5.82 10.16 3.72
C ASN A 136 5.56 11.28 4.74
N ALA A 137 6.46 11.49 5.69
CA ALA A 137 6.37 12.56 6.69
C ALA A 137 6.43 13.95 6.04
N ALA A 138 7.33 14.14 5.06
CA ALA A 138 7.36 15.36 4.26
C ALA A 138 6.02 15.59 3.54
N GLY A 139 5.46 14.54 2.92
CA GLY A 139 4.16 14.59 2.27
C GLY A 139 3.01 14.91 3.21
N ALA A 140 3.05 14.46 4.46
CA ALA A 140 2.06 14.79 5.48
C ALA A 140 2.10 16.28 5.86
N LEU A 141 3.30 16.87 5.97
CA LEU A 141 3.46 18.31 6.19
C LEU A 141 2.88 19.11 5.03
N ALA A 142 3.20 18.72 3.78
CA ALA A 142 2.65 19.38 2.60
C ALA A 142 1.12 19.27 2.55
N SER A 143 0.55 18.10 2.89
CA SER A 143 -0.90 17.92 2.91
C SER A 143 -1.60 18.88 3.88
N LYS A 144 -1.03 19.13 5.06
CA LYS A 144 -1.56 20.12 6.01
C LYS A 144 -1.54 21.55 5.43
N ASN A 145 -0.50 21.88 4.65
CA ASN A 145 -0.42 23.17 3.98
C ASN A 145 -1.48 23.27 2.88
N LEU A 146 -1.62 22.24 2.03
CA LEU A 146 -2.66 22.19 0.99
C LEU A 146 -4.06 22.34 1.57
N GLU A 147 -4.34 21.65 2.68
CA GLU A 147 -5.61 21.75 3.40
C GLU A 147 -5.90 23.18 3.87
N LYS A 148 -4.93 23.85 4.50
CA LYS A 148 -5.05 25.26 4.92
C LYS A 148 -5.30 26.22 3.76
N MET A 149 -4.78 25.88 2.57
CA MET A 149 -4.98 26.65 1.34
C MET A 149 -6.28 26.30 0.61
N GLY A 150 -7.01 25.27 1.02
CA GLY A 150 -8.16 24.72 0.29
C GLY A 150 -7.77 24.10 -1.07
N ILE A 151 -6.53 23.63 -1.22
CA ILE A 151 -6.01 23.06 -2.47
C ILE A 151 -6.20 21.55 -2.47
N THR A 152 -6.87 21.04 -3.52
CA THR A 152 -7.16 19.60 -3.73
C THR A 152 -6.31 18.98 -4.84
N TRP A 153 -5.42 19.74 -5.44
CA TRP A 153 -4.59 19.34 -6.57
C TRP A 153 -3.11 19.22 -6.20
N VAL A 154 -2.38 18.44 -6.98
CA VAL A 154 -0.93 18.37 -7.01
C VAL A 154 -0.43 18.79 -8.38
N SER A 155 0.87 19.01 -8.57
CA SER A 155 1.38 19.44 -9.88
C SER A 155 2.66 18.73 -10.29
N PHE A 156 2.86 18.65 -11.61
CA PHE A 156 4.07 18.14 -12.22
C PHE A 156 4.29 18.84 -13.58
N GLU A 157 5.45 19.42 -13.78
CA GLU A 157 5.83 20.16 -15.00
C GLU A 157 4.80 21.22 -15.41
N GLY A 158 4.40 22.05 -14.45
CA GLY A 158 3.43 23.14 -14.66
C GLY A 158 1.98 22.69 -14.82
N ARG A 159 1.72 21.38 -14.90
CA ARG A 159 0.36 20.81 -15.02
C ARG A 159 -0.20 20.47 -13.65
N ARG A 160 -1.47 20.81 -13.43
CA ARG A 160 -2.19 20.48 -12.19
C ARG A 160 -3.06 19.25 -12.39
N PHE A 161 -3.10 18.41 -11.37
CA PHE A 161 -3.88 17.18 -11.35
C PHE A 161 -4.70 17.13 -10.07
N GLU A 162 -5.95 16.72 -10.16
CA GLU A 162 -6.72 16.40 -8.96
C GLU A 162 -6.04 15.26 -8.19
N TYR A 163 -5.80 15.47 -6.88
CA TYR A 163 -5.02 14.53 -6.08
C TYR A 163 -5.78 13.27 -5.68
N LYS A 164 -7.09 13.39 -5.46
CA LYS A 164 -7.99 12.30 -5.05
C LYS A 164 -9.20 12.19 -5.98
N PRO A 165 -9.01 11.96 -7.29
CA PRO A 165 -10.12 11.87 -8.21
C PRO A 165 -10.94 10.61 -7.93
N ALA A 166 -12.26 10.69 -8.12
CA ALA A 166 -13.17 9.55 -8.00
C ALA A 166 -12.91 8.46 -9.04
N THR A 167 -12.40 8.85 -10.22
CA THR A 167 -12.07 7.95 -11.34
C THR A 167 -10.61 8.10 -11.73
N PRO A 168 -9.97 7.06 -12.31
CA PRO A 168 -8.60 7.17 -12.82
C PRO A 168 -8.46 8.32 -13.82
N GLY A 169 -7.61 9.30 -13.49
CA GLY A 169 -7.35 10.50 -14.29
C GLY A 169 -5.87 10.64 -14.66
N GLU A 170 -5.45 11.86 -15.03
CA GLU A 170 -4.08 12.12 -15.44
C GLU A 170 -3.06 11.87 -14.32
N HIS A 171 -3.42 12.13 -13.05
CA HIS A 171 -2.56 11.77 -11.91
C HIS A 171 -2.29 10.26 -11.86
N TYR A 172 -3.32 9.42 -12.06
CA TYR A 172 -3.15 7.96 -12.12
C TYR A 172 -2.20 7.55 -13.24
N LYS A 173 -2.39 8.09 -14.46
CA LYS A 173 -1.52 7.80 -15.61
C LYS A 173 -0.06 8.16 -15.33
N LEU A 174 0.16 9.31 -14.67
CA LEU A 174 1.50 9.77 -14.28
C LEU A 174 2.16 8.79 -13.29
N ILE A 175 1.41 8.34 -12.28
CA ILE A 175 1.91 7.36 -11.30
C ILE A 175 2.22 6.02 -11.96
N VAL A 176 1.37 5.54 -12.86
CA VAL A 176 1.62 4.31 -13.64
C VAL A 176 2.91 4.45 -14.45
N ALA A 177 3.09 5.56 -15.15
CA ALA A 177 4.29 5.82 -15.96
C ALA A 177 5.57 5.85 -15.09
N ALA A 178 5.55 6.54 -13.96
CA ALA A 178 6.67 6.58 -13.02
C ALA A 178 6.96 5.20 -12.41
N THR A 179 5.93 4.39 -12.11
CA THR A 179 6.08 3.01 -11.63
C THR A 179 6.73 2.13 -12.70
N TRP A 180 6.37 2.30 -13.97
CA TRP A 180 7.02 1.63 -15.09
C TRP A 180 8.52 1.95 -15.15
N GLU A 181 8.91 3.21 -15.01
CA GLU A 181 10.32 3.60 -15.01
C GLU A 181 11.07 3.02 -13.81
N LYS A 182 10.47 3.02 -12.61
CA LYS A 182 11.03 2.31 -11.47
C LYS A 182 11.31 0.84 -11.80
N VAL A 183 10.34 0.12 -12.36
CA VAL A 183 10.46 -1.31 -12.67
C VAL A 183 11.50 -1.56 -13.78
N LYS A 184 11.53 -0.74 -14.83
CA LYS A 184 12.48 -0.89 -15.95
C LYS A 184 13.94 -0.64 -15.53
N GLN A 185 14.14 0.40 -14.70
CA GLN A 185 15.48 0.87 -14.34
C GLN A 185 16.08 0.12 -13.14
N ASN A 186 15.29 -0.70 -12.44
CA ASN A 186 15.75 -1.50 -11.30
C ASN A 186 15.56 -3.00 -11.59
N PRO A 187 16.59 -3.71 -12.07
CA PRO A 187 16.49 -5.13 -12.45
C PRO A 187 15.99 -6.02 -11.31
N GLU A 188 16.39 -5.74 -10.05
CA GLU A 188 15.93 -6.50 -8.88
C GLU A 188 14.43 -6.30 -8.62
N VAL A 189 13.91 -5.08 -8.81
CA VAL A 189 12.47 -4.81 -8.70
C VAL A 189 11.71 -5.60 -9.75
N LYS A 190 12.18 -5.59 -11.00
CA LYS A 190 11.59 -6.35 -12.11
C LYS A 190 11.61 -7.85 -11.83
N LYS A 191 12.75 -8.37 -11.36
CA LYS A 191 12.93 -9.79 -11.00
C LYS A 191 11.95 -10.21 -9.91
N VAL A 192 11.86 -9.44 -8.81
CA VAL A 192 10.94 -9.71 -7.71
C VAL A 192 9.49 -9.62 -8.19
N LEU A 193 9.13 -8.63 -9.00
CA LEU A 193 7.78 -8.51 -9.55
C LEU A 193 7.40 -9.72 -10.39
N LEU A 194 8.27 -10.16 -11.29
CA LEU A 194 8.02 -11.32 -12.14
C LEU A 194 7.97 -12.64 -11.35
N SER A 195 8.76 -12.78 -10.27
CA SER A 195 8.73 -13.97 -9.42
C SER A 195 7.42 -14.15 -8.65
N THR A 196 6.59 -13.10 -8.53
CA THR A 196 5.24 -13.22 -7.95
C THR A 196 4.24 -13.93 -8.89
N GLY A 197 4.62 -14.24 -10.13
CA GLY A 197 3.87 -15.08 -11.07
C GLY A 197 2.44 -14.63 -11.29
N ASP A 198 1.48 -15.40 -10.79
CA ASP A 198 0.04 -15.16 -10.86
C ASP A 198 -0.59 -14.79 -9.51
N LEU A 199 0.21 -14.66 -8.45
CA LEU A 199 -0.29 -14.28 -7.14
C LEU A 199 -0.97 -12.90 -7.15
N ILE A 200 -2.03 -12.78 -6.36
CA ILE A 200 -2.69 -11.51 -6.08
C ILE A 200 -1.83 -10.74 -5.08
N LEU A 201 -1.33 -9.58 -5.51
CA LEU A 201 -0.54 -8.71 -4.65
C LEU A 201 -1.45 -7.93 -3.71
N LYS A 202 -1.09 -7.88 -2.43
CA LYS A 202 -1.80 -7.12 -1.40
C LYS A 202 -0.87 -6.14 -0.70
N PRO A 203 -1.35 -4.96 -0.33
CA PRO A 203 -0.54 -4.02 0.44
C PRO A 203 -0.27 -4.57 1.85
N ASP A 204 0.81 -4.12 2.47
CA ASP A 204 1.14 -4.42 3.86
C ASP A 204 0.46 -3.49 4.88
N HIS A 205 -0.58 -2.80 4.46
CA HIS A 205 -1.36 -1.89 5.30
C HIS A 205 -2.82 -1.87 4.85
N HIS A 206 -3.70 -1.48 5.76
CA HIS A 206 -5.12 -1.33 5.44
C HIS A 206 -5.33 -0.23 4.40
N GLN A 207 -6.13 -0.53 3.41
CA GLN A 207 -6.51 0.38 2.35
C GLN A 207 -8.03 0.49 2.30
N GLU A 208 -8.54 1.71 2.26
CA GLU A 208 -9.98 1.93 2.10
C GLU A 208 -10.46 1.38 0.74
N PRO A 209 -11.60 0.70 0.69
CA PRO A 209 -12.12 0.12 -0.56
C PRO A 209 -12.30 1.14 -1.70
N ASN A 210 -12.68 2.38 -1.34
CA ASN A 210 -12.89 3.49 -2.26
C ASN A 210 -11.64 4.38 -2.43
N ALA A 211 -10.46 3.91 -2.01
CA ALA A 211 -9.22 4.65 -2.22
C ALA A 211 -9.01 4.98 -3.70
N PRO A 212 -8.47 6.17 -4.03
CA PRO A 212 -8.16 6.52 -5.41
C PRO A 212 -7.29 5.47 -6.09
N ALA A 213 -7.53 5.20 -7.38
CA ALA A 213 -6.80 4.17 -8.13
C ALA A 213 -5.27 4.36 -8.08
N ALA A 214 -4.79 5.60 -8.10
CA ALA A 214 -3.38 5.90 -7.97
C ALA A 214 -2.77 5.35 -6.66
N TRP A 215 -3.55 5.24 -5.59
CA TRP A 215 -3.08 4.77 -4.28
C TRP A 215 -2.95 3.25 -4.19
N LYS A 216 -3.57 2.53 -5.12
CA LYS A 216 -3.56 1.07 -5.18
C LYS A 216 -2.33 0.57 -5.96
N TYR A 217 -1.15 0.88 -5.45
CA TYR A 217 0.13 0.55 -6.10
C TYR A 217 0.28 -0.93 -6.44
N TYR A 218 -0.30 -1.81 -5.65
CA TYR A 218 -0.30 -3.25 -5.87
C TYR A 218 -1.11 -3.65 -7.11
N GLU A 219 -2.21 -2.94 -7.44
CA GLU A 219 -2.96 -3.14 -8.69
C GLU A 219 -2.15 -2.67 -9.90
N ILE A 220 -1.48 -1.51 -9.80
CA ILE A 220 -0.57 -0.99 -10.82
C ILE A 220 0.56 -1.99 -11.10
N LEU A 221 1.16 -2.56 -10.05
CA LEU A 221 2.20 -3.57 -10.20
C LEU A 221 1.69 -4.85 -10.85
N MET A 222 0.49 -5.34 -10.52
CA MET A 222 -0.12 -6.49 -11.21
C MET A 222 -0.36 -6.20 -12.69
N GLN A 223 -0.81 -5.01 -13.04
CA GLN A 223 -0.95 -4.58 -14.43
C GLN A 223 0.41 -4.60 -15.16
N ILE A 224 1.44 -3.98 -14.58
CA ILE A 224 2.79 -3.94 -15.14
C ILE A 224 3.34 -5.36 -15.30
N ARG A 225 3.18 -6.23 -14.30
CA ARG A 225 3.59 -7.63 -14.37
C ARG A 225 2.92 -8.35 -15.53
N SER A 226 1.61 -8.21 -15.66
CA SER A 226 0.85 -8.82 -16.75
C SER A 226 1.36 -8.40 -18.12
N GLU A 227 1.75 -7.13 -18.26
CA GLU A 227 2.31 -6.65 -19.54
C GLU A 227 3.73 -7.19 -19.79
N LEU A 228 4.56 -7.30 -18.76
CA LEU A 228 5.90 -7.87 -18.86
C LEU A 228 5.89 -9.38 -19.19
N GLN A 229 4.82 -10.09 -18.86
CA GLN A 229 4.64 -11.51 -19.12
C GLN A 229 4.11 -11.79 -20.53
N LYS A 230 3.60 -10.79 -21.25
CA LYS A 230 3.15 -10.98 -22.63
C LYS A 230 4.35 -11.35 -23.51
N PRO A 231 4.22 -12.33 -24.41
CA PRO A 231 5.24 -12.61 -25.42
C PRO A 231 5.54 -11.34 -26.22
N ALA A 232 6.83 -11.06 -26.45
CA ALA A 232 7.19 -9.97 -27.36
C ALA A 232 6.53 -10.25 -28.72
N THR A 233 5.62 -9.37 -29.13
CA THR A 233 4.98 -9.46 -30.45
C THR A 233 6.12 -9.29 -31.46
N LYS A 234 6.46 -10.36 -32.20
CA LYS A 234 7.41 -10.28 -33.31
C LYS A 234 6.82 -9.25 -34.28
N VAL A 235 7.42 -8.07 -34.33
CA VAL A 235 7.23 -7.15 -35.42
C VAL A 235 7.69 -7.91 -36.67
N SER A 236 6.73 -8.34 -37.50
CA SER A 236 7.02 -8.89 -38.80
C SER A 236 7.72 -7.77 -39.57
N GLU A 237 9.06 -7.89 -39.73
CA GLU A 237 9.77 -7.14 -40.77
C GLU A 237 9.18 -7.59 -42.10
N ALA A 238 8.19 -6.84 -42.57
CA ALA A 238 7.85 -6.89 -43.99
C ALA A 238 9.09 -6.36 -44.74
N ARG A 239 9.88 -7.26 -45.28
CA ARG A 239 10.92 -6.91 -46.25
C ARG A 239 10.22 -6.41 -47.52
N PRO A 240 10.75 -5.33 -48.09
CA PRO A 240 10.26 -4.78 -49.37
C PRO A 240 10.49 -5.77 -50.55
#